data_035cbeb040f5a1118890f774bc656512
#
_entry.id   035cbeb040f5a1118890f774bc656512
#
_cell.length_a   1.000
_cell.length_b   1.000
_cell.length_c   1.000
_cell.angle_alpha   90.00
_cell.angle_beta   90.00
_cell.angle_gamma   90.00
#
_symmetry.space_group_name_H-M   'P 1'
#
loop_
_entity.id
_entity.type
_entity.pdbx_description
1 polymer ?
#
loop_
_entity_poly.entity_id
_entity_poly.type
_entity_poly.pdbx_seq_one_letter_code
_entity_poly.pdbx_strand_id
1 'polypeptide(L)'
;MCTAFANRGRDVICGFNLDLPDGPWRWNVHAEPDSFYVAITVPEDSPLYAQSEPLARLSPSAECRAQGVDAHGRFAVMLDVVEGKRGLFRADGDALQLCQLVEEYQTGKRSFDEVIAALNTHDVLNLPGHTHHALFADAQGRFLIAEPGSGYIVVRDRFAVNSNFALLDLPADLTPERWGYYGKDRYDTAMRMLRDSGDDFSVQDAFSILRAVQQTKYAPTRVSFVYSRNENAVYYTLERDFDHITRHAFEAR
;
A
#
# COMPACT_ATOMS: atom_id res chain seq x y z
N MET A 1 8.08 5.32 -4.66
CA MET A 1 8.20 5.43 -3.18
C MET A 1 6.84 5.80 -2.62
N CYS A 2 6.44 5.32 -1.46
CA CYS A 2 5.06 5.48 -0.99
C CYS A 2 5.01 5.69 0.53
N THR A 3 3.84 6.06 1.05
CA THR A 3 3.57 6.07 2.49
C THR A 3 2.15 5.57 2.70
N ALA A 4 1.98 4.64 3.63
CA ALA A 4 0.69 4.09 4.01
C ALA A 4 0.50 4.14 5.52
N PHE A 5 -0.74 4.28 5.95
CA PHE A 5 -1.11 4.11 7.35
C PHE A 5 -2.54 3.58 7.48
N ALA A 6 -2.80 3.00 8.64
CA ALA A 6 -4.13 2.63 9.08
C ALA A 6 -4.29 3.01 10.54
N ASN A 7 -5.46 3.50 10.93
CA ASN A 7 -5.79 3.89 12.30
C ASN A 7 -7.14 3.32 12.69
N ARG A 8 -7.25 2.81 13.92
CA ARG A 8 -8.51 2.38 14.55
C ARG A 8 -8.83 3.26 15.76
N GLY A 9 -9.97 3.90 15.73
CA GLY A 9 -10.54 4.71 16.78
C GLY A 9 -12.05 4.51 16.75
N ARG A 10 -12.83 5.58 16.74
CA ARG A 10 -14.28 5.54 16.47
C ARG A 10 -14.57 5.09 15.04
N ASP A 11 -13.63 5.28 14.13
CA ASP A 11 -13.63 4.78 12.76
C ASP A 11 -12.38 3.97 12.48
N VAL A 12 -12.41 3.15 11.43
CA VAL A 12 -11.21 2.59 10.80
C VAL A 12 -10.91 3.42 9.56
N ILE A 13 -9.81 4.17 9.64
CA ILE A 13 -9.37 5.07 8.57
C ILE A 13 -8.01 4.61 8.06
N CYS A 14 -7.91 4.38 6.76
CA CYS A 14 -6.67 4.00 6.09
C CYS A 14 -6.29 5.07 5.07
N GLY A 15 -5.01 5.40 4.98
CA GLY A 15 -4.50 6.40 4.04
C GLY A 15 -3.29 5.90 3.27
N PHE A 16 -3.16 6.37 2.03
CA PHE A 16 -2.06 6.00 1.14
C PHE A 16 -1.67 7.12 0.18
N ASN A 17 -0.36 7.33 0.03
CA ASN A 17 0.25 8.11 -1.04
C ASN A 17 0.99 7.20 -2.00
N LEU A 18 0.61 7.27 -3.28
CA LEU A 18 1.37 6.68 -4.38
C LEU A 18 2.38 7.72 -4.90
N ASP A 19 3.65 7.47 -4.65
CA ASP A 19 4.74 8.31 -5.13
C ASP A 19 5.47 7.59 -6.28
N LEU A 20 5.38 8.12 -7.50
CA LEU A 20 5.99 7.53 -8.69
C LEU A 20 6.90 8.56 -9.38
N PRO A 21 8.12 8.16 -9.77
CA PRO A 21 8.96 8.99 -10.60
C PRO A 21 8.34 9.19 -12.00
N ASP A 22 8.76 10.23 -12.69
CA ASP A 22 8.48 10.34 -14.12
C ASP A 22 9.14 9.17 -14.87
N GLY A 23 8.40 8.57 -15.78
CA GLY A 23 8.87 7.39 -16.48
C GLY A 23 7.80 6.72 -17.33
N PRO A 24 8.07 5.50 -17.83
CA PRO A 24 7.13 4.76 -18.66
C PRO A 24 5.93 4.20 -17.90
N TRP A 25 5.86 4.43 -16.59
CA TRP A 25 4.77 3.97 -15.75
C TRP A 25 3.48 4.71 -16.07
N ARG A 26 2.39 3.99 -16.18
CA ARG A 26 1.05 4.56 -16.18
C ARG A 26 0.32 4.12 -14.93
N TRP A 27 -0.53 4.98 -14.42
CA TRP A 27 -1.40 4.67 -13.29
C TRP A 27 -2.82 5.12 -13.63
N ASN A 28 -3.78 4.30 -13.21
CA ASN A 28 -5.20 4.57 -13.39
C ASN A 28 -5.92 4.39 -12.05
N VAL A 29 -6.86 5.28 -11.78
CA VAL A 29 -7.77 5.15 -10.64
C VAL A 29 -9.04 4.48 -11.14
N HIS A 30 -9.41 3.39 -10.50
CA HIS A 30 -10.66 2.68 -10.73
C HIS A 30 -11.55 2.88 -9.51
N ALA A 31 -12.70 3.54 -9.71
CA ALA A 31 -13.72 3.80 -8.71
C ALA A 31 -14.98 3.05 -9.13
N GLU A 32 -15.06 1.78 -8.74
CA GLU A 32 -16.12 0.85 -9.09
C GLU A 32 -17.19 0.82 -7.98
N PRO A 33 -18.42 0.34 -8.26
CA PRO A 33 -19.49 0.32 -7.25
C PRO A 33 -19.13 -0.36 -5.93
N ASP A 34 -18.23 -1.34 -5.96
CA ASP A 34 -17.86 -2.16 -4.81
C ASP A 34 -16.36 -2.21 -4.51
N SER A 35 -15.56 -1.46 -5.24
CA SER A 35 -14.12 -1.40 -5.02
C SER A 35 -13.51 -0.08 -5.51
N PHE A 36 -12.41 0.32 -4.88
CA PHE A 36 -11.55 1.39 -5.32
C PHE A 36 -10.12 0.87 -5.37
N TYR A 37 -9.45 1.06 -6.49
CA TYR A 37 -8.03 0.69 -6.58
C TYR A 37 -7.26 1.58 -7.55
N VAL A 38 -5.95 1.65 -7.33
CA VAL A 38 -5.00 2.27 -8.24
C VAL A 38 -4.22 1.16 -8.93
N ALA A 39 -4.34 1.08 -10.23
CA ALA A 39 -3.60 0.15 -11.05
C ALA A 39 -2.34 0.82 -11.59
N ILE A 40 -1.23 0.07 -11.58
CA ILE A 40 0.02 0.50 -12.20
C ILE A 40 0.32 -0.44 -13.38
N THR A 41 0.55 0.14 -14.54
CA THR A 41 0.89 -0.61 -15.76
C THR A 41 2.19 -0.10 -16.35
N VAL A 42 2.92 -1.00 -16.98
CA VAL A 42 4.09 -0.69 -17.81
C VAL A 42 3.68 -0.92 -19.25
N PRO A 43 3.75 0.09 -20.14
CA PRO A 43 3.44 -0.08 -21.56
C PRO A 43 4.29 -1.17 -22.22
N GLU A 44 3.71 -1.93 -23.15
CA GLU A 44 4.38 -3.03 -23.86
C GLU A 44 5.63 -2.59 -24.64
N ASP A 45 5.66 -1.35 -25.09
CA ASP A 45 6.81 -0.73 -25.80
C ASP A 45 7.92 -0.26 -24.85
N SER A 46 7.71 -0.36 -23.53
CA SER A 46 8.71 0.02 -22.54
C SER A 46 9.81 -1.06 -22.41
N PRO A 47 11.09 -0.67 -22.32
CA PRO A 47 12.17 -1.60 -21.96
C PRO A 47 11.95 -2.35 -20.65
N LEU A 48 11.11 -1.82 -19.76
CA LEU A 48 10.74 -2.43 -18.50
C LEU A 48 9.64 -3.49 -18.64
N TYR A 49 8.94 -3.55 -19.80
CA TYR A 49 7.86 -4.50 -20.02
C TYR A 49 8.33 -5.96 -19.91
N ALA A 50 9.52 -6.26 -20.43
CA ALA A 50 10.11 -7.60 -20.32
C ALA A 50 10.32 -8.03 -18.84
N GLN A 51 10.51 -7.07 -17.94
CA GLN A 51 10.59 -7.32 -16.49
C GLN A 51 9.21 -7.42 -15.83
N SER A 52 8.19 -6.80 -16.44
CA SER A 52 6.81 -6.82 -15.96
C SER A 52 5.96 -7.94 -16.58
N GLU A 53 6.43 -8.61 -17.64
CA GLU A 53 5.73 -9.73 -18.28
C GLU A 53 5.33 -10.84 -17.28
N PRO A 54 6.15 -11.20 -16.28
CA PRO A 54 5.72 -12.09 -15.22
C PRO A 54 4.55 -11.55 -14.38
N LEU A 55 4.45 -10.22 -14.21
CA LEU A 55 3.33 -9.56 -13.55
C LEU A 55 2.02 -9.77 -14.31
N ALA A 56 2.03 -9.47 -15.61
CA ALA A 56 0.86 -9.63 -16.47
C ALA A 56 0.38 -11.08 -16.56
N ARG A 57 1.27 -12.06 -16.40
CA ARG A 57 0.93 -13.49 -16.38
C ARG A 57 0.36 -13.96 -15.03
N LEU A 58 0.69 -13.27 -13.94
CA LEU A 58 0.26 -13.61 -12.58
C LEU A 58 -1.03 -12.90 -12.18
N SER A 59 -1.33 -11.76 -12.79
CA SER A 59 -2.59 -11.05 -12.60
C SER A 59 -3.58 -11.46 -13.69
N PRO A 60 -4.82 -11.88 -13.33
CA PRO A 60 -5.89 -12.14 -14.31
C PRO A 60 -6.28 -10.88 -15.11
N SER A 61 -5.99 -9.70 -14.59
CA SER A 61 -6.06 -8.42 -15.30
C SER A 61 -4.66 -8.02 -15.72
N ALA A 62 -4.51 -7.44 -16.91
CA ALA A 62 -3.25 -6.84 -17.36
C ALA A 62 -2.76 -5.68 -16.46
N GLU A 63 -3.50 -5.38 -15.40
CA GLU A 63 -3.27 -4.33 -14.42
C GLU A 63 -3.06 -4.95 -13.03
N CYS A 64 -1.97 -4.60 -12.36
CA CYS A 64 -1.74 -5.01 -10.98
C CYS A 64 -2.55 -4.14 -10.03
N ARG A 65 -3.49 -4.73 -9.29
CA ARG A 65 -4.23 -4.08 -8.19
C ARG A 65 -3.35 -4.00 -6.94
N ALA A 66 -2.29 -3.22 -7.00
CA ALA A 66 -1.32 -3.16 -5.92
C ALA A 66 -1.77 -2.26 -4.74
N GLN A 67 -2.76 -1.38 -4.94
CA GLN A 67 -3.24 -0.44 -3.93
C GLN A 67 -4.75 -0.31 -4.03
N GLY A 68 -5.48 -0.58 -2.95
CA GLY A 68 -6.94 -0.43 -2.99
C GLY A 68 -7.67 -0.89 -1.74
N VAL A 69 -8.98 -0.79 -1.84
CA VAL A 69 -9.94 -1.22 -0.82
C VAL A 69 -11.25 -1.60 -1.49
N ASP A 70 -11.98 -2.52 -0.90
CA ASP A 70 -13.33 -2.87 -1.34
C ASP A 70 -14.42 -2.36 -0.38
N ALA A 71 -15.68 -2.51 -0.79
CA ALA A 71 -16.86 -2.14 -0.01
C ALA A 71 -17.01 -2.89 1.34
N HIS A 72 -16.24 -3.95 1.57
CA HIS A 72 -16.19 -4.69 2.84
C HIS A 72 -15.06 -4.20 3.76
N GLY A 73 -14.30 -3.18 3.34
CA GLY A 73 -13.19 -2.61 4.10
C GLY A 73 -11.91 -3.44 4.05
N ARG A 74 -11.73 -4.28 3.03
CA ARG A 74 -10.48 -4.99 2.78
C ARG A 74 -9.49 -4.05 2.10
N PHE A 75 -8.76 -3.31 2.91
CA PHE A 75 -7.71 -2.39 2.46
C PHE A 75 -6.37 -3.11 2.37
N ALA A 76 -5.71 -3.02 1.23
CA ALA A 76 -4.35 -3.49 1.08
C ALA A 76 -3.57 -2.62 0.10
N VAL A 77 -2.32 -2.33 0.43
CA VAL A 77 -1.41 -1.53 -0.39
C VAL A 77 0.00 -2.08 -0.37
N MET A 78 0.65 -2.08 -1.52
CA MET A 78 2.06 -2.45 -1.66
C MET A 78 2.93 -1.19 -1.75
N LEU A 79 4.11 -1.26 -1.17
CA LEU A 79 5.12 -0.20 -1.21
C LEU A 79 6.48 -0.78 -1.57
N ASP A 80 7.26 -0.07 -2.39
CA ASP A 80 8.65 -0.44 -2.65
C ASP A 80 9.48 -0.40 -1.35
N VAL A 81 10.34 -1.37 -1.17
CA VAL A 81 11.42 -1.37 -0.17
C VAL A 81 12.72 -0.99 -0.87
N VAL A 82 13.21 0.20 -0.58
CA VAL A 82 14.45 0.70 -1.17
C VAL A 82 15.63 -0.18 -0.76
N GLU A 83 16.42 -0.60 -1.75
CA GLU A 83 17.59 -1.50 -1.57
C GLU A 83 17.24 -2.84 -0.89
N GLY A 84 15.97 -3.20 -0.83
CA GLY A 84 15.54 -4.50 -0.32
C GLY A 84 16.06 -5.65 -1.19
N LYS A 85 16.52 -6.73 -0.56
CA LYS A 85 17.07 -7.92 -1.22
C LYS A 85 16.42 -9.22 -0.76
N ARG A 86 15.36 -9.15 0.04
CA ARG A 86 14.68 -10.34 0.58
C ARG A 86 13.42 -10.66 -0.19
N GLY A 87 13.00 -11.91 -0.13
CA GLY A 87 11.82 -12.39 -0.82
C GLY A 87 11.88 -12.21 -2.33
N LEU A 88 13.09 -12.33 -2.93
CA LEU A 88 13.27 -12.16 -4.36
C LEU A 88 12.56 -13.29 -5.12
N PHE A 89 12.05 -12.93 -6.30
CA PHE A 89 11.41 -13.86 -7.21
C PHE A 89 12.28 -15.08 -7.51
N ARG A 90 11.66 -16.25 -7.49
CA ARG A 90 12.19 -17.52 -7.99
C ARG A 90 11.17 -18.14 -8.93
N ALA A 91 11.64 -18.70 -10.02
CA ALA A 91 10.75 -19.34 -11.02
C ALA A 91 10.32 -20.77 -10.64
N ASP A 92 10.87 -21.30 -9.55
CA ASP A 92 10.64 -22.66 -9.06
C ASP A 92 9.68 -22.70 -7.87
N GLY A 93 8.76 -23.63 -7.89
CA GLY A 93 7.93 -24.00 -6.74
C GLY A 93 6.57 -23.30 -6.65
N ASP A 94 5.83 -23.67 -5.59
CA ASP A 94 4.49 -23.17 -5.27
C ASP A 94 4.55 -21.83 -4.50
N ALA A 95 5.46 -20.92 -4.90
CA ALA A 95 5.62 -19.65 -4.23
C ALA A 95 4.44 -18.72 -4.55
N LEU A 96 3.87 -18.13 -3.50
CA LEU A 96 2.83 -17.11 -3.62
C LEU A 96 3.48 -15.74 -3.87
N GLN A 97 2.98 -15.00 -4.85
CA GLN A 97 3.46 -13.63 -5.07
C GLN A 97 2.75 -12.65 -4.13
N LEU A 98 3.48 -11.67 -3.58
CA LEU A 98 2.89 -10.66 -2.71
C LEU A 98 1.76 -9.88 -3.41
N CYS A 99 1.93 -9.52 -4.69
CA CYS A 99 0.90 -8.83 -5.45
C CYS A 99 -0.37 -9.69 -5.62
N GLN A 100 -0.21 -11.00 -5.82
CA GLN A 100 -1.34 -11.93 -5.87
C GLN A 100 -2.06 -12.00 -4.51
N LEU A 101 -1.31 -12.06 -3.41
CA LEU A 101 -1.88 -12.08 -2.07
C LEU A 101 -2.68 -10.80 -1.77
N VAL A 102 -2.16 -9.64 -2.19
CA VAL A 102 -2.85 -8.34 -2.08
C VAL A 102 -4.13 -8.33 -2.91
N GLU A 103 -4.08 -8.75 -4.17
CA GLU A 103 -5.25 -8.80 -5.05
C GLU A 103 -6.31 -9.78 -4.53
N GLU A 104 -5.90 -10.99 -4.11
CA GLU A 104 -6.83 -11.99 -3.55
C GLU A 104 -7.52 -11.49 -2.28
N TYR A 105 -6.83 -10.71 -1.46
CA TYR A 105 -7.43 -10.06 -0.30
C TYR A 105 -8.42 -8.97 -0.69
N GLN A 106 -8.03 -8.03 -1.55
CA GLN A 106 -8.90 -6.94 -2.02
C GLN A 106 -10.15 -7.42 -2.75
N THR A 107 -10.06 -8.54 -3.45
CA THR A 107 -11.21 -9.15 -4.17
C THR A 107 -12.04 -10.11 -3.32
N GLY A 108 -11.66 -10.32 -2.06
CA GLY A 108 -12.36 -11.21 -1.13
C GLY A 108 -12.17 -12.70 -1.40
N LYS A 109 -11.23 -13.08 -2.23
CA LYS A 109 -10.82 -14.48 -2.38
C LYS A 109 -10.12 -15.02 -1.13
N ARG A 110 -9.50 -14.11 -0.35
CA ARG A 110 -8.93 -14.42 0.97
C ARG A 110 -9.44 -13.45 2.02
N SER A 111 -9.74 -13.98 3.17
CA SER A 111 -9.98 -13.21 4.41
C SER A 111 -8.64 -12.77 5.02
N PHE A 112 -8.70 -11.89 6.02
CA PHE A 112 -7.52 -11.44 6.77
C PHE A 112 -6.77 -12.60 7.43
N ASP A 113 -7.50 -13.57 7.98
CA ASP A 113 -6.91 -14.75 8.64
C ASP A 113 -6.28 -15.72 7.61
N GLU A 114 -6.83 -15.83 6.42
CA GLU A 114 -6.24 -16.61 5.32
C GLU A 114 -5.00 -15.93 4.73
N VAL A 115 -4.88 -14.60 4.78
CA VAL A 115 -3.62 -13.89 4.47
C VAL A 115 -2.54 -14.30 5.48
N ILE A 116 -2.85 -14.28 6.78
CA ILE A 116 -1.91 -14.72 7.82
C ILE A 116 -1.54 -16.19 7.64
N ALA A 117 -2.51 -17.05 7.36
CA ALA A 117 -2.26 -18.47 7.10
C ALA A 117 -1.33 -18.68 5.89
N ALA A 118 -1.54 -17.92 4.80
CA ALA A 118 -0.69 -17.97 3.63
C ALA A 118 0.76 -17.55 3.93
N LEU A 119 0.95 -16.48 4.72
CA LEU A 119 2.27 -16.02 5.16
C LEU A 119 3.00 -17.02 6.06
N ASN A 120 2.28 -17.94 6.72
CA ASN A 120 2.86 -18.99 7.55
C ASN A 120 3.15 -20.28 6.78
N THR A 121 2.47 -20.53 5.66
CA THR A 121 2.49 -21.83 4.97
C THR A 121 3.15 -21.80 3.60
N HIS A 122 3.35 -20.61 3.03
CA HIS A 122 3.95 -20.43 1.70
C HIS A 122 5.17 -19.52 1.76
N ASP A 123 6.09 -19.75 0.87
CA ASP A 123 7.10 -18.76 0.55
C ASP A 123 6.41 -17.61 -0.19
N VAL A 124 6.29 -16.46 0.45
CA VAL A 124 5.77 -15.25 -0.20
C VAL A 124 6.94 -14.50 -0.82
N LEU A 125 6.88 -14.29 -2.12
CA LEU A 125 7.94 -13.69 -2.91
C LEU A 125 7.51 -12.37 -3.53
N ASN A 126 8.48 -11.54 -3.83
CA ASN A 126 8.31 -10.33 -4.61
C ASN A 126 8.31 -10.62 -6.12
N LEU A 127 8.00 -9.60 -6.89
CA LEU A 127 8.11 -9.64 -8.34
C LEU A 127 9.58 -9.58 -8.79
N PRO A 128 9.90 -10.06 -10.01
CA PRO A 128 11.24 -9.95 -10.54
C PRO A 128 11.76 -8.51 -10.53
N GLY A 129 12.95 -8.32 -9.97
CA GLY A 129 13.62 -7.02 -9.94
C GLY A 129 13.08 -5.99 -8.95
N HIS A 130 12.07 -6.35 -8.16
CA HIS A 130 11.44 -5.46 -7.18
C HIS A 130 11.43 -6.09 -5.80
N THR A 131 11.51 -5.26 -4.77
CA THR A 131 11.25 -5.67 -3.39
C THR A 131 10.15 -4.80 -2.83
N HIS A 132 9.08 -5.44 -2.38
CA HIS A 132 7.92 -4.76 -1.82
C HIS A 132 7.60 -5.34 -0.44
N HIS A 133 6.89 -4.56 0.33
CA HIS A 133 6.14 -5.00 1.49
C HIS A 133 4.69 -4.51 1.35
N ALA A 134 3.78 -5.03 2.17
CA ALA A 134 2.37 -4.66 2.08
C ALA A 134 1.78 -4.36 3.46
N LEU A 135 0.89 -3.37 3.51
CA LEU A 135 0.01 -3.11 4.65
C LEU A 135 -1.40 -3.61 4.31
N PHE A 136 -1.94 -4.47 5.17
CA PHE A 136 -3.32 -4.94 5.12
C PHE A 136 -4.09 -4.39 6.31
N ALA A 137 -5.34 -4.01 6.08
CA ALA A 137 -6.27 -3.65 7.14
C ALA A 137 -7.67 -4.20 6.83
N ASP A 138 -8.42 -4.54 7.87
CA ASP A 138 -9.81 -4.97 7.72
C ASP A 138 -10.80 -4.01 8.40
N ALA A 139 -12.08 -4.24 8.15
CA ALA A 139 -13.17 -3.44 8.72
C ALA A 139 -13.27 -3.55 10.26
N GLN A 140 -12.62 -4.53 10.89
CA GLN A 140 -12.54 -4.69 12.33
C GLN A 140 -11.37 -3.89 12.95
N GLY A 141 -10.55 -3.24 12.11
CA GLY A 141 -9.36 -2.49 12.54
C GLY A 141 -8.20 -3.39 12.93
N ARG A 142 -8.10 -4.59 12.35
CA ARG A 142 -6.90 -5.41 12.44
C ARG A 142 -5.91 -4.96 11.37
N PHE A 143 -4.63 -4.89 11.70
CA PHE A 143 -3.58 -4.45 10.80
C PHE A 143 -2.45 -5.47 10.72
N LEU A 144 -1.94 -5.68 9.52
CA LEU A 144 -0.86 -6.59 9.21
C LEU A 144 0.12 -5.92 8.26
N ILE A 145 1.42 -6.01 8.54
CA ILE A 145 2.49 -5.64 7.61
C ILE A 145 3.21 -6.91 7.20
N ALA A 146 3.22 -7.22 5.91
CA ALA A 146 3.90 -8.38 5.35
C ALA A 146 5.18 -7.95 4.64
N GLU A 147 6.30 -8.59 5.02
CA GLU A 147 7.64 -8.34 4.45
C GLU A 147 8.21 -9.64 3.88
N PRO A 148 8.04 -9.92 2.58
CA PRO A 148 8.52 -11.14 1.94
C PRO A 148 9.99 -11.43 2.25
N GLY A 149 10.27 -12.68 2.66
CA GLY A 149 11.60 -13.13 3.04
C GLY A 149 12.05 -12.70 4.45
N SER A 150 11.29 -11.83 5.14
CA SER A 150 11.55 -11.42 6.53
C SER A 150 10.44 -11.83 7.49
N GLY A 151 9.21 -12.01 6.99
CA GLY A 151 8.06 -12.40 7.79
C GLY A 151 6.91 -11.38 7.76
N TYR A 152 6.22 -11.23 8.88
CA TYR A 152 5.11 -10.29 9.01
C TYR A 152 4.94 -9.79 10.44
N ILE A 153 4.25 -8.65 10.58
CA ILE A 153 3.90 -8.02 11.86
C ILE A 153 2.38 -7.92 11.97
N VAL A 154 1.77 -8.58 12.94
CA VAL A 154 0.39 -8.28 13.36
C VAL A 154 0.45 -7.09 14.31
N VAL A 155 -0.04 -5.94 13.86
CA VAL A 155 0.05 -4.69 14.61
C VAL A 155 -1.00 -4.66 15.72
N ARG A 156 -0.54 -4.55 16.97
CA ARG A 156 -1.41 -4.49 18.15
C ARG A 156 -1.77 -3.06 18.56
N ASP A 157 -0.98 -2.10 18.12
CA ASP A 157 -1.20 -0.69 18.40
C ASP A 157 -2.44 -0.14 17.69
N ARG A 158 -2.92 1.02 18.13
CA ARG A 158 -4.07 1.71 17.54
C ARG A 158 -3.87 2.07 16.06
N PHE A 159 -2.63 2.18 15.61
CA PHE A 159 -2.31 2.53 14.23
C PHE A 159 -1.10 1.75 13.71
N ALA A 160 -1.02 1.63 12.40
CA ALA A 160 0.10 1.09 11.64
C ALA A 160 0.59 2.13 10.65
N VAL A 161 1.90 2.17 10.42
CA VAL A 161 2.52 3.00 9.37
C VAL A 161 3.50 2.15 8.59
N ASN A 162 3.56 2.36 7.28
CA ASN A 162 4.51 1.74 6.38
C ASN A 162 5.08 2.78 5.40
N SER A 163 6.36 2.64 5.04
CA SER A 163 7.04 3.52 4.08
C SER A 163 8.01 2.68 3.22
N ASN A 164 9.19 3.16 2.87
CA ASN A 164 10.04 2.48 1.87
C ASN A 164 11.25 1.76 2.47
N PHE A 165 11.22 1.39 3.73
CA PHE A 165 12.23 0.56 4.39
C PHE A 165 11.56 -0.61 5.13
N ALA A 166 12.25 -1.73 5.20
CA ALA A 166 11.77 -2.89 5.92
C ALA A 166 11.80 -2.64 7.43
N LEU A 167 10.70 -2.98 8.13
CA LEU A 167 10.57 -2.82 9.58
C LEU A 167 11.20 -4.01 10.33
N LEU A 168 11.18 -5.21 9.75
CA LEU A 168 11.76 -6.42 10.32
C LEU A 168 13.25 -6.56 10.01
N ASP A 169 13.73 -5.86 9.00
CA ASP A 169 15.13 -5.91 8.55
C ASP A 169 15.61 -4.49 8.19
N LEU A 170 15.80 -3.68 9.23
CA LEU A 170 16.20 -2.29 9.07
C LEU A 170 17.49 -2.18 8.24
N PRO A 171 17.56 -1.25 7.27
CA PRO A 171 18.79 -1.00 6.53
C PRO A 171 19.94 -0.63 7.47
N ALA A 172 21.10 -1.29 7.30
CA ALA A 172 22.28 -1.05 8.14
C ALA A 172 22.79 0.39 8.07
N ASP A 173 22.50 1.09 6.96
CA ASP A 173 22.89 2.47 6.68
C ASP A 173 21.70 3.45 6.77
N LEU A 174 20.67 3.12 7.55
CA LEU A 174 19.56 3.99 7.86
C LEU A 174 20.02 5.12 8.81
N THR A 175 20.77 6.06 8.26
CA THR A 175 21.28 7.24 8.97
C THR A 175 20.41 8.47 8.71
N PRO A 176 20.49 9.54 9.54
CA PRO A 176 19.73 10.76 9.32
C PRO A 176 19.89 11.37 7.93
N GLU A 177 21.06 11.28 7.33
CA GLU A 177 21.36 11.78 5.98
C GLU A 177 20.61 11.01 4.89
N ARG A 178 20.24 9.76 5.17
CA ARG A 178 19.53 8.87 4.24
C ARG A 178 18.05 8.67 4.56
N TRP A 179 17.53 9.29 5.61
CA TRP A 179 16.12 9.13 6.01
C TRP A 179 15.14 9.46 4.87
N GLY A 180 15.36 10.56 4.15
CA GLY A 180 14.51 10.93 3.02
C GLY A 180 14.55 9.91 1.88
N TYR A 181 15.70 9.26 1.65
CA TYR A 181 15.86 8.22 0.65
C TYR A 181 15.04 6.96 0.99
N TYR A 182 15.04 6.54 2.25
CA TYR A 182 14.25 5.40 2.74
C TYR A 182 12.81 5.77 3.10
N GLY A 183 12.46 7.05 3.16
CA GLY A 183 11.16 7.51 3.64
C GLY A 183 10.99 7.40 5.16
N LYS A 184 12.09 7.34 5.90
CA LYS A 184 12.06 7.31 7.37
C LYS A 184 11.51 8.61 7.96
N ASP A 185 11.81 9.75 7.34
CA ASP A 185 11.27 11.06 7.66
C ASP A 185 9.74 11.12 7.52
N ARG A 186 9.20 10.51 6.46
CA ARG A 186 7.76 10.37 6.21
C ARG A 186 7.11 9.43 7.21
N TYR A 187 7.76 8.30 7.47
CA TYR A 187 7.33 7.35 8.48
C TYR A 187 7.23 8.03 9.86
N ASP A 188 8.28 8.71 10.32
CA ASP A 188 8.30 9.39 11.62
C ASP A 188 7.28 10.51 11.72
N THR A 189 7.07 11.25 10.61
CA THR A 189 6.04 12.29 10.55
C THR A 189 4.64 11.69 10.71
N ALA A 190 4.32 10.64 9.95
CA ALA A 190 3.04 9.96 10.06
C ALA A 190 2.83 9.34 11.45
N MET A 191 3.85 8.65 11.99
CA MET A 191 3.82 8.08 13.34
C MET A 191 3.55 9.11 14.43
N ARG A 192 4.20 10.27 14.35
CA ARG A 192 4.01 11.37 15.29
C ARG A 192 2.58 11.91 15.20
N MET A 193 2.10 12.24 14.00
CA MET A 193 0.76 12.80 13.81
C MET A 193 -0.34 11.82 14.24
N LEU A 194 -0.19 10.51 13.97
CA LEU A 194 -1.12 9.48 14.43
C LEU A 194 -1.08 9.28 15.96
N ARG A 195 0.08 9.41 16.57
CA ARG A 195 0.22 9.35 18.04
C ARG A 195 -0.47 10.53 18.70
N ASP A 196 -0.30 11.73 18.13
CA ASP A 196 -0.88 12.97 18.63
C ASP A 196 -2.39 13.06 18.36
N SER A 197 -2.94 12.26 17.43
CA SER A 197 -4.37 12.20 17.15
C SER A 197 -5.13 11.44 18.24
N GLY A 198 -6.36 11.86 18.52
CA GLY A 198 -7.29 11.19 19.42
C GLY A 198 -8.08 10.05 18.76
N ASP A 199 -9.09 9.57 19.49
CA ASP A 199 -10.02 8.56 18.96
C ASP A 199 -10.96 9.12 17.88
N ASP A 200 -11.10 10.44 17.80
CA ASP A 200 -11.90 11.18 16.82
C ASP A 200 -11.14 11.44 15.50
N PHE A 201 -10.11 10.67 15.23
CA PHE A 201 -9.34 10.77 13.99
C PHE A 201 -10.26 10.70 12.77
N SER A 202 -10.17 11.72 11.92
CA SER A 202 -11.08 11.96 10.80
C SER A 202 -10.41 11.78 9.43
N VAL A 203 -11.21 11.74 8.38
CA VAL A 203 -10.74 11.80 6.98
C VAL A 203 -9.88 13.05 6.74
N GLN A 204 -10.25 14.21 7.34
CA GLN A 204 -9.48 15.44 7.22
C GLN A 204 -8.10 15.34 7.89
N ASP A 205 -8.02 14.70 9.07
CA ASP A 205 -6.74 14.45 9.74
C ASP A 205 -5.87 13.52 8.90
N ALA A 206 -6.47 12.49 8.29
CA ALA A 206 -5.78 11.59 7.39
C ALA A 206 -5.18 12.31 6.17
N PHE A 207 -5.93 13.22 5.53
CA PHE A 207 -5.40 14.04 4.45
C PHE A 207 -4.33 15.02 4.92
N SER A 208 -4.42 15.52 6.16
CA SER A 208 -3.37 16.34 6.75
C SER A 208 -2.04 15.58 6.88
N ILE A 209 -2.11 14.29 7.25
CA ILE A 209 -0.94 13.41 7.24
C ILE A 209 -0.43 13.20 5.81
N LEU A 210 -1.30 12.81 4.86
CA LEU A 210 -0.90 12.57 3.46
C LEU A 210 -0.25 13.80 2.82
N ARG A 211 -0.78 15.00 3.10
CA ARG A 211 -0.20 16.28 2.66
C ARG A 211 1.18 16.52 3.32
N ALA A 212 1.34 16.20 4.60
CA ALA A 212 2.61 16.39 5.31
C ALA A 212 3.72 15.43 4.82
N VAL A 213 3.36 14.23 4.35
CA VAL A 213 4.30 13.21 3.89
C VAL A 213 4.36 13.07 2.36
N GLN A 214 3.73 13.98 1.61
CA GLN A 214 3.79 13.97 0.15
C GLN A 214 5.20 14.20 -0.38
N GLN A 215 5.49 13.67 -1.54
CA GLN A 215 6.72 13.93 -2.26
C GLN A 215 6.49 14.91 -3.42
N THR A 216 7.47 15.79 -3.66
CA THR A 216 7.34 16.86 -4.67
C THR A 216 8.44 16.85 -5.72
N LYS A 217 9.49 16.02 -5.53
CA LYS A 217 10.70 16.05 -6.38
C LYS A 217 10.86 14.75 -7.16
N TYR A 218 11.76 13.88 -6.71
CA TYR A 218 12.22 12.70 -7.45
C TYR A 218 11.09 11.73 -7.83
N ALA A 219 10.17 11.47 -6.93
CA ALA A 219 9.01 10.62 -7.16
C ALA A 219 7.76 11.33 -6.61
N PRO A 220 7.23 12.32 -7.34
CA PRO A 220 6.12 13.11 -6.84
C PRO A 220 4.89 12.24 -6.56
N THR A 221 4.14 12.61 -5.51
CA THR A 221 2.89 11.95 -5.18
C THR A 221 1.87 12.15 -6.30
N ARG A 222 1.39 11.05 -6.87
CA ARG A 222 0.44 11.03 -7.99
C ARG A 222 -0.99 10.85 -7.53
N VAL A 223 -1.20 9.97 -6.56
CA VAL A 223 -2.51 9.68 -5.99
C VAL A 223 -2.38 9.69 -4.48
N SER A 224 -3.29 10.38 -3.81
CA SER A 224 -3.51 10.26 -2.37
C SER A 224 -4.93 9.79 -2.14
N PHE A 225 -5.13 8.75 -1.34
CA PHE A 225 -6.49 8.34 -0.99
C PHE A 225 -6.62 7.96 0.47
N VAL A 226 -7.82 8.14 0.99
CA VAL A 226 -8.25 7.81 2.35
C VAL A 226 -9.53 7.01 2.28
N TYR A 227 -9.57 5.86 2.95
CA TYR A 227 -10.78 5.08 3.18
C TYR A 227 -11.31 5.33 4.59
N SER A 228 -12.61 5.53 4.71
CA SER A 228 -13.35 5.55 5.98
C SER A 228 -14.35 4.40 5.99
N ARG A 229 -14.24 3.53 6.97
CA ARG A 229 -15.16 2.40 7.15
C ARG A 229 -16.56 2.85 7.51
N ASN A 230 -16.69 3.84 8.40
CA ASN A 230 -18.00 4.32 8.86
C ASN A 230 -18.79 5.00 7.75
N GLU A 231 -18.10 5.69 6.85
CA GLU A 231 -18.73 6.33 5.69
C GLU A 231 -18.87 5.38 4.50
N ASN A 232 -18.23 4.21 4.55
CA ASN A 232 -18.10 3.25 3.46
C ASN A 232 -17.73 3.93 2.15
N ALA A 233 -16.67 4.74 2.21
CA ALA A 233 -16.28 5.60 1.12
C ALA A 233 -14.76 5.77 1.05
N VAL A 234 -14.28 6.03 -0.17
CA VAL A 234 -12.93 6.49 -0.44
C VAL A 234 -12.96 7.95 -0.82
N TYR A 235 -12.04 8.70 -0.27
CA TYR A 235 -11.73 10.07 -0.65
C TYR A 235 -10.37 10.07 -1.34
N TYR A 236 -10.23 10.73 -2.46
CA TYR A 236 -8.96 10.75 -3.17
C TYR A 236 -8.70 12.07 -3.88
N THR A 237 -7.44 12.34 -4.11
CA THR A 237 -6.96 13.46 -4.92
C THR A 237 -5.80 13.01 -5.80
N LEU A 238 -5.61 13.72 -6.89
CA LEU A 238 -4.59 13.45 -7.90
C LEU A 238 -3.57 14.58 -7.93
N GLU A 239 -2.31 14.23 -8.27
CA GLU A 239 -1.22 15.20 -8.50
C GLU A 239 -1.05 16.21 -7.36
N ARG A 240 -1.34 15.79 -6.10
CA ARG A 240 -1.21 16.63 -4.89
C ARG A 240 -2.18 17.80 -4.82
N ASP A 241 -3.30 17.74 -5.52
CA ASP A 241 -4.34 18.76 -5.45
C ASP A 241 -5.24 18.54 -4.22
N PHE A 242 -4.68 18.73 -3.04
CA PHE A 242 -5.39 18.54 -1.77
C PHE A 242 -6.51 19.56 -1.51
N ASP A 243 -6.72 20.52 -2.39
CA ASP A 243 -7.82 21.47 -2.30
C ASP A 243 -9.07 20.96 -3.03
N HIS A 244 -8.91 19.92 -3.90
CA HIS A 244 -10.00 19.26 -4.59
C HIS A 244 -9.97 17.75 -4.30
N ILE A 245 -10.75 17.35 -3.29
CA ILE A 245 -10.88 15.95 -2.87
C ILE A 245 -12.18 15.38 -3.43
N THR A 246 -12.07 14.31 -4.19
CA THR A 246 -13.22 13.55 -4.73
C THR A 246 -13.65 12.49 -3.73
N ARG A 247 -14.96 12.38 -3.48
CA ARG A 247 -15.57 11.31 -2.67
C ARG A 247 -16.17 10.25 -3.59
N HIS A 248 -15.81 9.01 -3.38
CA HIS A 248 -16.42 7.83 -3.98
C HIS A 248 -17.04 6.98 -2.87
N ALA A 249 -18.35 6.88 -2.84
CA ALA A 249 -19.07 6.03 -1.90
C ALA A 249 -19.32 4.67 -2.55
N PHE A 250 -19.09 3.59 -1.81
CA PHE A 250 -19.46 2.27 -2.25
C PHE A 250 -20.98 2.07 -2.17
N GLU A 251 -21.53 1.28 -3.09
CA GLU A 251 -22.93 0.92 -3.05
C GLU A 251 -23.21 0.03 -1.84
N ALA A 252 -24.32 0.32 -1.14
CA ALA A 252 -24.78 -0.53 -0.06
C ALA A 252 -25.25 -1.88 -0.65
N ARG A 253 -24.71 -2.97 -0.14
CA ARG A 253 -25.17 -4.34 -0.46
C ARG A 253 -26.15 -4.84 0.58
#